data_37ab1d741e55be1b71f471180eef4206
#
_entry.id   37ab1d741e55be1b71f471180eef4206
#
_cell.length_a   1.000
_cell.length_b   1.000
_cell.length_c   1.000
_cell.angle_alpha   90.00
_cell.angle_beta   90.00
_cell.angle_gamma   90.00
#
_symmetry.space_group_name_H-M   'P 1'
#
loop_
_entity.id
_entity.type
_entity.pdbx_description
1 polymer ?
#
loop_
_entity_poly.entity_id
_entity_poly.type
_entity_poly.pdbx_seq_one_letter_code
_entity_poly.pdbx_strand_id
1 'polypeptide(L)'
;MIKIWSDQAWNDYCDFFDKHQKTVIKSTHELLKDIERNGFDKGKGQPEALKHELSGYWSRRIDLANRLVYKVEDDKIYIVQCGTHYRQ
;
A
#
# COMPACT_ATOMS: atom_id res chain seq x y z
N MET A 1 -10.18 -3.20 -10.70
CA MET A 1 -9.90 -1.91 -10.03
C MET A 1 -8.64 -1.29 -10.62
N ILE A 2 -8.71 -0.02 -10.95
CA ILE A 2 -7.58 0.71 -11.54
C ILE A 2 -6.60 1.10 -10.43
N LYS A 3 -5.30 0.84 -10.65
CA LYS A 3 -4.26 1.18 -9.68
C LYS A 3 -3.53 2.42 -10.15
N ILE A 4 -3.46 3.42 -9.29
CA ILE A 4 -2.81 4.70 -9.57
C ILE A 4 -1.69 4.88 -8.56
N TRP A 5 -0.45 4.92 -9.03
CA TRP A 5 0.73 5.02 -8.19
C TRP A 5 1.26 6.45 -8.20
N SER A 6 1.58 6.98 -7.02
CA SER A 6 2.37 8.21 -6.97
C SER A 6 3.78 7.89 -7.43
N ASP A 7 4.53 8.91 -7.80
CA ASP A 7 5.94 8.73 -8.19
C ASP A 7 6.73 8.08 -7.06
N GLN A 8 6.51 8.52 -5.84
CA GLN A 8 7.20 7.96 -4.67
C GLN A 8 6.87 6.48 -4.51
N ALA A 9 5.60 6.12 -4.55
CA ALA A 9 5.18 4.73 -4.38
C ALA A 9 5.73 3.84 -5.50
N TRP A 10 5.72 4.35 -6.72
CA TRP A 10 6.27 3.62 -7.86
C TRP A 10 7.76 3.38 -7.70
N ASN A 11 8.50 4.41 -7.29
CA ASN A 11 9.94 4.28 -7.06
C ASN A 11 10.24 3.27 -5.95
N ASP A 12 9.46 3.30 -4.86
CA ASP A 12 9.60 2.34 -3.77
C ASP A 12 9.37 0.91 -4.25
N TYR A 13 8.33 0.74 -5.06
CA TYR A 13 7.96 -0.57 -5.58
C TYR A 13 9.04 -1.11 -6.52
N CYS A 14 9.55 -0.26 -7.42
CA CYS A 14 10.65 -0.65 -8.31
C CYS A 14 11.91 -1.01 -7.54
N ASP A 15 12.17 -0.30 -6.44
CA ASP A 15 13.34 -0.55 -5.59
C ASP A 15 13.33 -1.95 -4.98
N PHE A 16 12.13 -2.49 -4.69
CA PHE A 16 12.03 -3.87 -4.20
C PHE A 16 12.61 -4.86 -5.21
N PHE A 17 12.38 -4.63 -6.50
CA PHE A 17 12.93 -5.49 -7.55
C PHE A 17 14.44 -5.34 -7.65
N ASP A 18 14.94 -4.13 -7.60
CA ASP A 18 16.37 -3.86 -7.68
C ASP A 18 17.13 -4.51 -6.53
N LYS A 19 16.50 -4.61 -5.37
CA LYS A 19 17.08 -5.23 -4.19
C LYS A 19 16.72 -6.70 -4.04
N HIS A 20 16.07 -7.28 -5.03
CA HIS A 20 15.68 -8.69 -5.03
C HIS A 20 14.82 -9.09 -3.82
N GLN A 21 13.95 -8.22 -3.37
CA GLN A 21 13.09 -8.44 -2.22
C GLN A 21 11.80 -9.16 -2.62
N LYS A 22 11.93 -10.40 -3.03
CA LYS A 22 10.81 -11.18 -3.58
C LYS A 22 9.63 -11.35 -2.63
N THR A 23 9.92 -11.55 -1.35
CA THR A 23 8.87 -11.72 -0.34
C THR A 23 8.06 -10.44 -0.15
N VAL A 24 8.74 -9.29 -0.16
CA VAL A 24 8.09 -7.98 -0.03
C VAL A 24 7.20 -7.72 -1.25
N ILE A 25 7.69 -8.02 -2.44
CA ILE A 25 6.92 -7.87 -3.68
C ILE A 25 5.67 -8.74 -3.63
N LYS A 26 5.82 -10.00 -3.25
CA LYS A 26 4.69 -10.93 -3.16
C LYS A 26 3.65 -10.44 -2.15
N SER A 27 4.10 -10.01 -0.99
CA SER A 27 3.22 -9.49 0.06
C SER A 27 2.47 -8.25 -0.42
N THR A 28 3.15 -7.35 -1.13
CA THR A 28 2.51 -6.16 -1.71
C THR A 28 1.41 -6.55 -2.68
N HIS A 29 1.68 -7.51 -3.57
CA HIS A 29 0.66 -7.99 -4.52
C HIS A 29 -0.54 -8.61 -3.81
N GLU A 30 -0.28 -9.38 -2.76
CA GLU A 30 -1.36 -10.00 -1.99
C GLU A 30 -2.23 -8.95 -1.30
N LEU A 31 -1.63 -7.88 -0.78
CA LEU A 31 -2.38 -6.79 -0.16
C LEU A 31 -3.27 -6.09 -1.18
N LEU A 32 -2.75 -5.81 -2.38
CA LEU A 32 -3.54 -5.17 -3.42
C LEU A 32 -4.74 -6.02 -3.82
N LYS A 33 -4.54 -7.33 -3.97
CA LYS A 33 -5.63 -8.25 -4.25
C LYS A 33 -6.64 -8.31 -3.11
N ASP A 34 -6.15 -8.27 -1.88
CA ASP A 34 -7.01 -8.32 -0.71
C ASP A 34 -7.90 -7.08 -0.60
N ILE A 35 -7.35 -5.91 -0.92
CA ILE A 35 -8.12 -4.67 -0.93
C ILE A 35 -9.25 -4.77 -1.95
N GLU A 36 -8.98 -5.30 -3.13
CA GLU A 36 -10.03 -5.49 -4.15
C GLU A 36 -11.11 -6.46 -3.69
N ARG A 37 -10.73 -7.51 -2.97
CA ARG A 37 -11.65 -8.56 -2.53
C ARG A 37 -12.46 -8.17 -1.31
N ASN A 38 -11.81 -7.60 -0.32
CA ASN A 38 -12.40 -7.38 1.00
C ASN A 38 -12.69 -5.91 1.34
N GLY A 39 -12.27 -4.99 0.50
CA GLY A 39 -12.50 -3.56 0.72
C GLY A 39 -11.31 -2.86 1.36
N PHE A 40 -11.42 -1.55 1.51
CA PHE A 40 -10.30 -0.73 1.95
C PHE A 40 -9.97 -0.89 3.44
N ASP A 41 -10.93 -1.29 4.25
CA ASP A 41 -10.82 -1.27 5.70
C ASP A 41 -10.77 -2.65 6.37
N LYS A 42 -10.71 -3.72 5.60
CA LYS A 42 -10.74 -5.09 6.13
C LYS A 42 -9.72 -5.97 5.44
N GLY A 43 -9.27 -6.99 6.15
CA GLY A 43 -8.43 -8.03 5.56
C GLY A 43 -7.00 -8.00 6.04
N LYS A 44 -6.10 -8.43 5.19
CA LYS A 44 -4.69 -8.67 5.54
C LYS A 44 -3.93 -7.37 5.83
N GLY A 45 -2.90 -7.49 6.66
CA GLY A 45 -1.95 -6.41 6.90
C GLY A 45 -2.42 -5.38 7.90
N GLN A 46 -3.45 -5.68 8.69
CA GLN A 46 -3.94 -4.80 9.75
C GLN A 46 -4.28 -3.40 9.21
N PRO A 47 -5.33 -3.28 8.38
CA PRO A 47 -5.73 -1.97 7.85
C PRO A 47 -5.96 -0.95 8.96
N GLU A 48 -5.37 0.23 8.81
CA GLU A 48 -5.45 1.29 9.80
C GLU A 48 -5.75 2.61 9.12
N ALA A 49 -6.78 3.32 9.60
CA ALA A 49 -7.10 4.65 9.10
C ALA A 49 -6.04 5.65 9.56
N LEU A 50 -5.59 6.50 8.66
CA LEU A 50 -4.58 7.49 8.95
C LEU A 50 -5.22 8.83 9.32
N LYS A 51 -4.42 9.72 9.93
CA LYS A 51 -4.89 10.98 10.46
C LYS A 51 -4.11 12.16 9.87
N HIS A 52 -4.53 13.37 10.24
CA HIS A 52 -3.87 14.61 9.85
C HIS A 52 -3.77 14.75 8.33
N GLU A 53 -2.60 14.97 7.80
CA GLU A 53 -2.40 15.17 6.38
C GLU A 53 -2.78 13.97 5.53
N LEU A 54 -2.77 12.78 6.13
CA LEU A 54 -3.15 11.54 5.45
C LEU A 54 -4.57 11.08 5.79
N SER A 55 -5.38 11.98 6.34
CA SER A 55 -6.79 11.68 6.61
C SER A 55 -7.49 11.23 5.32
N GLY A 56 -8.25 10.15 5.41
CA GLY A 56 -8.89 9.54 4.24
C GLY A 56 -8.07 8.44 3.60
N TYR A 57 -6.81 8.32 3.98
CA TYR A 57 -5.94 7.24 3.53
C TYR A 57 -5.87 6.16 4.60
N TRP A 58 -5.43 4.98 4.17
CA TRP A 58 -5.26 3.81 5.03
C TRP A 58 -3.86 3.25 4.85
N SER A 59 -3.37 2.54 5.86
CA SER A 59 -2.13 1.80 5.71
C SER A 59 -2.34 0.33 6.02
N ARG A 60 -1.56 -0.51 5.34
CA ARG A 60 -1.47 -1.94 5.66
C ARG A 60 0.00 -2.32 5.78
N ARG A 61 0.28 -3.27 6.64
CA ARG A 61 1.64 -3.77 6.80
C ARG A 61 1.97 -4.72 5.65
N ILE A 62 3.04 -4.41 4.93
CA ILE A 62 3.60 -5.34 3.95
C ILE A 62 4.47 -6.35 4.70
N ASP A 63 5.29 -5.86 5.61
CA ASP A 63 6.06 -6.63 6.57
C ASP A 63 6.36 -5.73 7.79
N LEU A 64 7.32 -6.09 8.62
CA LEU A 64 7.63 -5.33 9.83
C LEU A 64 8.15 -3.92 9.53
N ALA A 65 8.81 -3.73 8.40
CA ALA A 65 9.44 -2.46 8.04
C ALA A 65 8.65 -1.65 7.02
N ASN A 66 7.92 -2.32 6.14
CA ASN A 66 7.30 -1.68 5.00
C ASN A 66 5.79 -1.58 5.13
N ARG A 67 5.23 -0.46 4.66
CA ARG A 67 3.80 -0.22 4.68
C ARG A 67 3.29 0.22 3.31
N LEU A 68 2.07 -0.19 3.01
CA LEU A 68 1.34 0.26 1.84
C LEU A 68 0.35 1.32 2.30
N VAL A 69 0.49 2.55 1.78
CA VAL A 69 -0.42 3.65 2.09
C VAL A 69 -1.27 3.94 0.86
N TYR A 70 -2.59 3.91 1.04
CA TYR A 70 -3.51 3.93 -0.09
C TYR A 70 -4.85 4.55 0.27
N LYS A 71 -5.62 4.84 -0.76
CA LYS A 71 -7.02 5.23 -0.63
C LYS A 71 -7.80 4.58 -1.77
N VAL A 72 -9.04 4.19 -1.51
CA VAL A 72 -9.94 3.63 -2.53
C VAL A 72 -11.06 4.61 -2.80
N GLU A 73 -11.29 4.93 -4.07
CA GLU A 73 -12.30 5.89 -4.47
C GLU A 73 -12.70 5.62 -5.92
N ASP A 74 -13.99 5.50 -6.19
CA ASP A 74 -14.52 5.33 -7.56
C ASP A 74 -13.87 4.19 -8.35
N ASP A 75 -13.78 3.02 -7.73
CA ASP A 75 -13.17 1.83 -8.33
C ASP A 75 -11.70 2.01 -8.70
N LYS A 76 -11.03 2.94 -8.02
CA LYS A 76 -9.60 3.18 -8.18
C LYS A 76 -8.90 3.03 -6.83
N ILE A 77 -7.69 2.53 -6.87
CA ILE A 77 -6.84 2.50 -5.69
C ILE A 77 -5.66 3.44 -5.93
N TYR A 78 -5.53 4.43 -5.06
CA TYR A 78 -4.44 5.40 -5.11
C TYR A 78 -3.38 4.95 -4.12
N ILE A 79 -2.20 4.62 -4.61
CA ILE A 79 -1.09 4.14 -3.80
C ILE A 79 -0.08 5.27 -3.71
N VAL A 80 0.10 5.80 -2.50
CA VAL A 80 0.94 6.99 -2.31
C VAL A 80 2.27 6.68 -1.63
N GLN A 81 2.35 5.58 -0.90
CA GLN A 81 3.62 5.12 -0.33
C GLN A 81 3.64 3.59 -0.31
N CYS A 82 4.82 3.03 -0.48
CA CYS A 82 4.99 1.58 -0.53
C CYS A 82 6.41 1.28 -0.03
N GLY A 83 6.64 1.41 1.28
CA GLY A 83 7.97 1.19 1.81
C GLY A 83 8.09 1.70 3.23
N THR A 84 9.27 2.21 3.57
CA THR A 84 9.57 2.64 4.93
C THR A 84 9.34 4.14 5.18
N HIS A 85 8.85 4.88 4.20
CA HIS A 85 8.68 6.33 4.30
C HIS A 85 7.45 6.77 5.07
N TYR A 86 6.69 5.82 5.58
CA TYR A 86 5.44 6.09 6.27
C TYR A 86 5.64 7.06 7.44
N ARG A 87 4.82 8.09 7.45
CA ARG A 87 4.74 9.08 8.54
C ARG A 87 3.28 9.37 8.80
N GLN A 88 2.95 9.45 10.03
CA GLN A 88 1.60 9.85 10.40
C GLN A 88 1.63 11.10 11.28
#